data_9c3ff64628667e50cce564c37f37381c
#
_entry.id   9c3ff64628667e50cce564c37f37381c
#
_cell.length_a   1.000
_cell.length_b   1.000
_cell.length_c   1.000
_cell.angle_alpha   90.00
_cell.angle_beta   90.00
_cell.angle_gamma   90.00
#
_symmetry.space_group_name_H-M   'P 1'
#
loop_
_entity.id
_entity.type
_entity.pdbx_description
1 polymer ?
#
loop_
_entity_poly.entity_id
_entity_poly.type
_entity_poly.pdbx_seq_one_letter_code
_entity_poly.pdbx_strand_id
1 'polypeptide(L)'
;PCLSLPPEEEKPVWIWGQRHKRYLKEHRKATYTALLTSGKLNTCLSGINEQAQERFERLIDGMKQAQGITEQLKAENALEWVRRMNNIRACAMEIVNKEIIFA
;
A
#
# COMPACT_ATOMS: atom_id res chain seq x y z
N PRO A 1 -22.79 -17.74 0.62
CA PRO A 1 -22.12 -17.45 0.68
C PRO A 1 -21.10 -17.18 0.94
N CYS A 2 -20.88 -17.47 1.08
CA CYS A 2 -20.04 -17.23 1.33
C CYS A 2 -19.39 -16.50 1.35
N LEU A 3 -19.66 -16.44 1.20
CA LEU A 3 -19.24 -15.81 1.21
C LEU A 3 -18.75 -15.17 1.90
N SER A 4 -18.99 -15.25 2.27
CA SER A 4 -18.57 -14.57 3.06
C SER A 4 -17.31 -14.54 3.35
N LEU A 5 -16.81 -14.76 2.88
CA LEU A 5 -15.73 -14.69 3.09
C LEU A 5 -15.26 -13.89 3.91
N PRO A 6 -14.56 -14.04 4.55
CA PRO A 6 -14.15 -13.13 5.51
C PRO A 6 -13.71 -11.89 4.82
N PRO A 7 -14.44 -10.89 4.98
CA PRO A 7 -14.19 -9.66 4.29
C PRO A 7 -12.87 -9.03 4.62
N GLU A 8 -12.36 -9.31 5.79
CA GLU A 8 -11.12 -8.69 6.17
C GLU A 8 -9.98 -9.17 5.31
N GLU A 9 -10.13 -10.29 4.68
CA GLU A 9 -9.09 -10.79 3.82
C GLU A 9 -8.95 -10.00 2.56
N GLU A 10 -9.97 -9.25 2.24
CA GLU A 10 -9.96 -8.49 1.04
C GLU A 10 -9.59 -7.06 1.28
N LYS A 11 -9.17 -6.75 2.48
CA LYS A 11 -8.77 -5.40 2.80
C LYS A 11 -7.58 -5.01 1.95
N PRO A 12 -7.58 -3.81 1.40
CA PRO A 12 -6.46 -3.33 0.60
C PRO A 12 -5.15 -3.34 1.35
N VAL A 13 -5.20 -3.43 2.66
CA VAL A 13 -3.98 -3.43 3.46
C VAL A 13 -3.06 -4.57 3.09
N TRP A 14 -3.56 -5.66 2.51
CA TRP A 14 -2.72 -6.79 2.16
C TRP A 14 -1.96 -6.61 0.85
N ILE A 15 -2.25 -5.57 0.11
CA ILE A 15 -1.56 -5.32 -1.16
C ILE A 15 -0.06 -5.17 -0.94
N TRP A 16 0.32 -4.38 0.06
CA TRP A 16 1.72 -4.12 0.34
C TRP A 16 2.46 -5.37 0.80
N GLY A 17 1.82 -6.13 1.67
CA GLY A 17 2.41 -7.37 2.16
C GLY A 17 2.65 -8.35 1.03
N GLN A 18 1.70 -8.48 0.12
CA GLN A 18 1.84 -9.39 -1.00
C GLN A 18 2.95 -8.98 -1.95
N ARG A 19 3.09 -7.68 -2.19
CA ARG A 19 4.17 -7.18 -3.05
C ARG A 19 5.52 -7.44 -2.43
N HIS A 20 5.65 -7.23 -1.14
CA HIS A 20 6.90 -7.49 -0.46
C HIS A 20 7.23 -8.98 -0.47
N LYS A 21 6.22 -9.82 -0.27
CA LYS A 21 6.41 -11.27 -0.33
C LYS A 21 6.96 -11.69 -1.69
N ARG A 22 6.38 -11.18 -2.76
CA ARG A 22 6.85 -11.48 -4.11
C ARG A 22 8.28 -11.03 -4.30
N TYR A 23 8.60 -9.83 -3.82
CA TYR A 23 9.94 -9.31 -3.93
C TYR A 23 10.95 -10.21 -3.21
N LEU A 24 10.62 -10.66 -2.00
CA LEU A 24 11.49 -11.56 -1.26
C LEU A 24 11.69 -12.87 -1.99
N LYS A 25 10.62 -13.41 -2.56
CA LYS A 25 10.72 -14.67 -3.30
C LYS A 25 11.61 -14.55 -4.53
N GLU A 26 11.57 -13.42 -5.20
CA GLU A 26 12.29 -13.25 -6.46
C GLU A 26 13.70 -12.75 -6.26
N HIS A 27 13.92 -11.91 -5.28
CA HIS A 27 15.21 -11.23 -5.14
C HIS A 27 15.94 -11.53 -3.84
N ARG A 28 15.24 -12.04 -2.84
CA ARG A 28 15.84 -12.34 -1.55
C ARG A 28 15.37 -13.69 -1.04
N LYS A 29 15.66 -14.71 -1.80
CA LYS A 29 15.17 -16.04 -1.49
C LYS A 29 15.66 -16.56 -0.14
N ALA A 30 16.88 -16.25 0.22
CA ALA A 30 17.42 -16.70 1.51
C ALA A 30 16.61 -16.12 2.67
N THR A 31 16.31 -14.83 2.59
CA THR A 31 15.51 -14.17 3.61
C THR A 31 14.08 -14.75 3.64
N TYR A 32 13.52 -14.96 2.47
CA TYR A 32 12.18 -15.51 2.35
C TYR A 32 12.11 -16.89 3.00
N THR A 33 13.08 -17.75 2.67
CA THR A 33 13.14 -19.10 3.21
C THR A 33 13.32 -19.09 4.71
N ALA A 34 14.17 -18.22 5.21
CA ALA A 34 14.41 -18.12 6.65
C ALA A 34 13.15 -17.70 7.39
N LEU A 35 12.42 -16.73 6.84
CA LEU A 35 11.17 -16.27 7.46
C LEU A 35 10.11 -17.36 7.42
N LEU A 36 10.04 -18.05 6.30
CA LEU A 36 9.06 -19.10 6.12
C LEU A 36 9.31 -20.25 7.10
N THR A 37 10.57 -20.66 7.21
CA THR A 37 10.97 -21.75 8.08
C THR A 37 10.74 -21.41 9.55
N SER A 38 11.03 -20.17 9.94
CA SER A 38 10.88 -19.77 11.33
C SER A 38 9.42 -19.49 11.70
N GLY A 39 8.53 -19.47 10.72
CA GLY A 39 7.12 -19.18 10.96
C GLY A 39 6.82 -17.72 11.19
N LYS A 40 7.77 -16.84 10.88
CA LYS A 40 7.59 -15.40 11.11
C LYS A 40 7.27 -14.63 9.85
N LEU A 41 7.05 -15.32 8.74
CA LEU A 41 6.78 -14.63 7.48
C LEU A 41 5.53 -13.76 7.55
N ASN A 42 4.44 -14.31 8.07
CA ASN A 42 3.20 -13.55 8.17
C ASN A 42 3.33 -12.34 9.06
N THR A 43 4.03 -12.48 10.17
CA THR A 43 4.26 -11.36 11.08
C THR A 43 5.07 -10.26 10.40
N CYS A 44 6.11 -10.67 9.68
CA CYS A 44 6.94 -9.72 8.94
C CYS A 44 6.13 -8.99 7.87
N LEU A 45 5.35 -9.73 7.10
CA LEU A 45 4.54 -9.12 6.04
C LEU A 45 3.49 -8.19 6.61
N SER A 46 2.89 -8.56 7.72
CA SER A 46 1.90 -7.72 8.37
C SER A 46 2.52 -6.40 8.82
N GLY A 47 3.71 -6.45 9.42
CA GLY A 47 4.41 -5.25 9.82
C GLY A 47 4.76 -4.35 8.66
N ILE A 48 5.27 -4.94 7.58
CA ILE A 48 5.60 -4.19 6.37
C ILE A 48 4.33 -3.57 5.79
N ASN A 49 3.24 -4.33 5.77
CA ASN A 49 1.99 -3.83 5.24
C ASN A 49 1.50 -2.61 6.02
N GLU A 50 1.56 -2.67 7.34
CA GLU A 50 1.15 -1.54 8.17
C GLU A 50 2.01 -0.32 7.94
N GLN A 51 3.33 -0.50 7.89
CA GLN A 51 4.25 0.59 7.64
C GLN A 51 3.99 1.23 6.28
N ALA A 52 3.80 0.40 5.27
CA ALA A 52 3.56 0.89 3.92
C ALA A 52 2.25 1.64 3.84
N GLN A 53 1.20 1.12 4.46
CA GLN A 53 -0.11 1.76 4.43
C GLN A 53 -0.06 3.12 5.12
N GLU A 54 0.58 3.19 6.27
CA GLU A 54 0.71 4.45 6.99
C GLU A 54 1.49 5.47 6.18
N ARG A 55 2.61 5.05 5.60
CA ARG A 55 3.41 5.94 4.77
C ARG A 55 2.64 6.41 3.56
N PHE A 56 1.89 5.52 2.94
CA PHE A 56 1.07 5.83 1.78
C PHE A 56 0.06 6.91 2.10
N GLU A 57 -0.63 6.77 3.24
CA GLU A 57 -1.64 7.74 3.65
C GLU A 57 -1.02 9.10 3.95
N ARG A 58 0.13 9.12 4.59
CA ARG A 58 0.83 10.36 4.87
C ARG A 58 1.25 11.07 3.59
N LEU A 59 1.74 10.31 2.62
CA LEU A 59 2.14 10.89 1.35
C LEU A 59 0.94 11.48 0.62
N ILE A 60 -0.18 10.77 0.63
CA ILE A 60 -1.39 11.28 0.00
C ILE A 60 -1.84 12.57 0.64
N ASP A 61 -1.88 12.62 1.97
CA ASP A 61 -2.28 13.83 2.68
C ASP A 61 -1.36 15.00 2.37
N GLY A 62 -0.05 14.75 2.38
CA GLY A 62 0.90 15.80 2.07
C GLY A 62 0.74 16.33 0.67
N MET A 63 0.55 15.45 -0.29
CA MET A 63 0.38 15.86 -1.68
C MET A 63 -0.93 16.59 -1.89
N LYS A 64 -2.00 16.15 -1.21
CA LYS A 64 -3.27 16.85 -1.28
C LYS A 64 -3.15 18.29 -0.81
N GLN A 65 -2.46 18.49 0.30
CA GLN A 65 -2.25 19.83 0.83
C GLN A 65 -1.38 20.67 -0.10
N ALA A 66 -0.33 20.07 -0.63
CA ALA A 66 0.58 20.78 -1.51
C ALA A 66 -0.10 21.23 -2.80
N GLN A 67 -1.03 20.42 -3.31
CA GLN A 67 -1.72 20.74 -4.57
C GLN A 67 -3.05 21.46 -4.34
N GLY A 68 -3.43 21.67 -3.08
CA GLY A 68 -4.67 22.35 -2.77
C GLY A 68 -5.92 21.56 -3.15
N ILE A 69 -5.84 20.25 -3.10
CA ILE A 69 -6.98 19.40 -3.40
C ILE A 69 -7.87 19.33 -2.17
N THR A 70 -9.10 19.82 -2.31
CA THR A 70 -10.02 19.94 -1.18
C THR A 70 -11.36 19.30 -1.52
N GLU A 71 -12.20 19.19 -0.49
CA GLU A 71 -13.56 18.75 -0.70
C GLU A 71 -14.34 19.73 -1.58
N GLN A 72 -13.96 21.00 -1.54
CA GLN A 72 -14.59 21.99 -2.39
C GLN A 72 -14.31 21.68 -3.85
N LEU A 73 -13.09 21.30 -4.18
CA LEU A 73 -12.76 20.92 -5.55
C LEU A 73 -13.58 19.71 -5.98
N LYS A 74 -13.75 18.75 -5.08
CA LYS A 74 -14.57 17.58 -5.37
C LYS A 74 -16.00 17.96 -5.68
N ALA A 75 -16.55 18.92 -4.94
CA ALA A 75 -17.92 19.37 -5.16
C ALA A 75 -18.07 20.16 -6.45
N GLU A 76 -17.07 20.98 -6.77
CA GLU A 76 -17.16 21.85 -7.96
C GLU A 76 -16.75 21.13 -9.23
N ASN A 77 -15.78 20.26 -9.17
CA ASN A 77 -15.29 19.57 -10.37
C ASN A 77 -14.82 18.18 -9.98
N ALA A 78 -15.78 17.27 -9.87
CA ALA A 78 -15.50 15.91 -9.43
C ALA A 78 -14.51 15.18 -10.34
N LEU A 79 -14.59 15.44 -11.64
CA LEU A 79 -13.73 14.77 -12.61
C LEU A 79 -12.27 15.18 -12.41
N GLU A 80 -12.05 16.45 -12.22
CA GLU A 80 -10.69 16.95 -11.97
C GLU A 80 -10.17 16.42 -10.65
N TRP A 81 -11.03 16.37 -9.63
CA TRP A 81 -10.66 15.83 -8.32
C TRP A 81 -10.20 14.38 -8.45
N VAL A 82 -10.96 13.56 -9.18
CA VAL A 82 -10.62 12.15 -9.37
C VAL A 82 -9.29 12.03 -10.10
N ARG A 83 -9.08 12.82 -11.13
CA ARG A 83 -7.84 12.78 -11.91
C ARG A 83 -6.63 13.09 -11.03
N ARG A 84 -6.74 14.15 -10.23
CA ARG A 84 -5.64 14.55 -9.36
C ARG A 84 -5.37 13.53 -8.27
N MET A 85 -6.44 12.97 -7.69
CA MET A 85 -6.28 11.94 -6.67
C MET A 85 -5.63 10.69 -7.23
N ASN A 86 -5.98 10.30 -8.45
CA ASN A 86 -5.36 9.14 -9.07
C ASN A 86 -3.86 9.36 -9.30
N ASN A 87 -3.48 10.56 -9.72
CA ASN A 87 -2.07 10.88 -9.88
C ASN A 87 -1.33 10.83 -8.54
N ILE A 88 -1.93 11.38 -7.51
CA ILE A 88 -1.33 11.37 -6.18
C ILE A 88 -1.16 9.95 -5.67
N ARG A 89 -2.18 9.12 -5.84
CA ARG A 89 -2.09 7.73 -5.42
C ARG A 89 -0.99 6.98 -6.16
N ALA A 90 -0.87 7.21 -7.45
CA ALA A 90 0.15 6.56 -8.24
C ALA A 90 1.55 6.97 -7.77
N CYS A 91 1.75 8.26 -7.53
CA CYS A 91 3.04 8.75 -7.04
C CYS A 91 3.36 8.19 -5.66
N ALA A 92 2.38 8.22 -4.76
CA ALA A 92 2.59 7.72 -3.41
C ALA A 92 2.90 6.23 -3.42
N MET A 93 2.19 5.48 -4.24
CA MET A 93 2.42 4.04 -4.36
C MET A 93 3.84 3.75 -4.85
N GLU A 94 4.30 4.49 -5.84
CA GLU A 94 5.64 4.32 -6.36
C GLU A 94 6.69 4.60 -5.28
N ILE A 95 6.50 5.67 -4.52
CA ILE A 95 7.44 6.03 -3.46
C ILE A 95 7.47 4.94 -2.39
N VAL A 96 6.31 4.47 -1.95
CA VAL A 96 6.24 3.44 -0.92
C VAL A 96 6.88 2.14 -1.42
N ASN A 97 6.63 1.75 -2.66
CA ASN A 97 7.24 0.57 -3.22
C ASN A 97 8.76 0.66 -3.16
N LYS A 98 9.31 1.81 -3.53
CA LYS A 98 10.75 2.01 -3.51
C LYS A 98 11.33 2.00 -2.10
N GLU A 99 10.65 2.67 -1.17
CA GLU A 99 11.21 2.87 0.16
C GLU A 99 11.04 1.68 1.07
N ILE A 100 9.94 0.98 0.95
CA ILE A 100 9.60 -0.06 1.90
C ILE A 100 9.52 -1.44 1.26
N ILE A 101 8.82 -1.55 0.15
CA ILE A 101 8.51 -2.86 -0.42
C ILE A 101 9.74 -3.47 -1.09
N PHE A 102 10.49 -2.68 -1.83
CA PHE A 102 11.65 -3.15 -2.58
C PHE A 102 12.97 -2.73 -1.96
N ALA A 103 12.95 -2.39 -0.70
CA ALA A 103 14.17 -1.93 -0.02
C ALA A 103 15.16 -3.07 0.27
#